data_908672e3de36b110384dceb5874d381f
#
_entry.id   908672e3de36b110384dceb5874d381f
#
_cell.length_a   1.000
_cell.length_b   1.000
_cell.length_c   1.000
_cell.angle_alpha   90.00
_cell.angle_beta   90.00
_cell.angle_gamma   90.00
#
_symmetry.space_group_name_H-M   'P 1'
#
loop_
_entity.id
_entity.type
_entity.pdbx_description
1 polymer ?
#
loop_
_entity_poly.entity_id
_entity_poly.type
_entity_poly.pdbx_seq_one_letter_code
_entity_poly.pdbx_strand_id
1 'polypeptide(L)'
;MDGGRRGLGAGRAAESFLSHLHATERSPNTVKAYAHDRRDFFEFLGQAGLCWESLTLEDAGRFVAWLRLPPPARLDKVTALPGPAGHCSAVTVNRKLSAVSAFYQFHHRHGHGPGDVLTEWRPGRLRSGSWQPLLAHLGPRAERAPLVRLRAGRAIPVTLDEGQITAVLDACEHLRDRLLLTLMAEARLRIGEVLGVRHEGIDAAARLVSVVQRANGNGARAKSGHRQVPVPARVIRLYSDYLHAEYGDLDCDYVFVSLWSGQPSRPLAYRTFYDLVTRLRERTGIEFGLHAADRCGRWCASACRPPRGRTRTA
;
A
#
# COMPACT_ATOMS: atom_id res chain seq x y z
N MET A 1 44.37 2.05 23.36
CA MET A 1 44.13 3.02 22.26
C MET A 1 42.65 2.91 21.88
N ASP A 2 41.85 3.73 22.55
CA ASP A 2 40.39 3.73 22.38
C ASP A 2 40.07 4.66 21.23
N GLY A 3 39.88 4.06 20.06
CA GLY A 3 39.48 4.78 18.85
C GLY A 3 38.00 5.15 18.94
N GLY A 4 37.70 6.27 19.59
CA GLY A 4 36.36 6.81 19.71
C GLY A 4 35.60 6.82 18.40
N ARG A 5 34.77 5.78 18.17
CA ARG A 5 33.76 5.77 17.10
C ARG A 5 32.80 6.92 17.41
N ARG A 6 32.97 8.04 16.74
CA ARG A 6 31.98 9.12 16.79
C ARG A 6 30.66 8.55 16.27
N GLY A 7 29.68 8.41 17.17
CA GLY A 7 28.36 7.92 16.82
C GLY A 7 27.75 8.74 15.67
N LEU A 8 27.05 8.07 14.78
CA LEU A 8 26.38 8.74 13.66
C LEU A 8 25.19 9.53 14.24
N GLY A 9 25.19 10.86 14.10
CA GLY A 9 24.05 11.64 14.56
C GLY A 9 22.73 11.16 13.93
N ALA A 10 21.63 11.17 14.69
CA ALA A 10 20.32 10.64 14.27
C ALA A 10 19.86 11.15 12.89
N GLY A 11 20.12 12.42 12.55
CA GLY A 11 19.79 13.00 11.24
C GLY A 11 20.57 12.33 10.10
N ARG A 12 21.89 12.16 10.25
CA ARG A 12 22.74 11.49 9.26
C ARG A 12 22.37 10.01 9.09
N ALA A 13 22.06 9.34 10.18
CA ALA A 13 21.59 7.95 10.12
C ALA A 13 20.30 7.85 9.34
N ALA A 14 19.33 8.73 9.57
CA ALA A 14 18.07 8.78 8.83
C ALA A 14 18.30 9.05 7.34
N GLU A 15 19.13 10.02 7.01
CA GLU A 15 19.47 10.40 5.62
C GLU A 15 20.17 9.27 4.86
N SER A 16 21.19 8.66 5.45
CA SER A 16 21.93 7.54 4.85
C SER A 16 21.02 6.37 4.48
N PHE A 17 20.09 6.01 5.36
CA PHE A 17 19.13 4.94 5.07
C PHE A 17 18.12 5.33 3.98
N LEU A 18 17.61 6.58 3.96
CA LEU A 18 16.69 7.03 2.90
C LEU A 18 17.38 7.09 1.54
N SER A 19 18.63 7.57 1.51
CA SER A 19 19.46 7.58 0.31
C SER A 19 19.70 6.17 -0.21
N HIS A 20 19.96 5.20 0.67
CA HIS A 20 20.05 3.78 0.30
C HIS A 20 18.75 3.25 -0.31
N LEU A 21 17.59 3.57 0.29
CA LEU A 21 16.31 3.15 -0.26
C LEU A 21 16.06 3.76 -1.65
N HIS A 22 16.48 5.00 -1.85
CA HIS A 22 16.40 5.67 -3.15
C HIS A 22 17.34 5.02 -4.17
N ALA A 23 18.60 4.81 -3.80
CA ALA A 23 19.61 4.17 -4.66
C ALA A 23 19.25 2.72 -5.04
N THR A 24 18.49 2.01 -4.18
CA THR A 24 17.97 0.66 -4.47
C THR A 24 16.61 0.68 -5.17
N GLU A 25 16.25 1.80 -5.79
CA GLU A 25 15.05 1.98 -6.62
C GLU A 25 13.72 1.64 -5.90
N ARG A 26 13.67 1.81 -4.57
CA ARG A 26 12.41 1.67 -3.84
C ARG A 26 11.42 2.74 -4.31
N SER A 27 10.14 2.37 -4.40
CA SER A 27 9.13 3.31 -4.89
C SER A 27 9.12 4.59 -4.04
N PRO A 28 8.88 5.79 -4.64
CA PRO A 28 8.82 7.05 -3.89
C PRO A 28 7.84 7.00 -2.72
N ASN A 29 6.71 6.32 -2.89
CA ASN A 29 5.73 6.12 -1.81
C ASN A 29 6.28 5.25 -0.68
N THR A 30 7.12 4.26 -0.99
CA THR A 30 7.81 3.45 0.02
C THR A 30 8.80 4.32 0.79
N VAL A 31 9.66 5.08 0.10
CA VAL A 31 10.64 5.99 0.74
C VAL A 31 9.91 7.00 1.63
N LYS A 32 8.84 7.62 1.14
CA LYS A 32 8.00 8.56 1.91
C LYS A 32 7.39 7.89 3.15
N ALA A 33 6.84 6.69 3.02
CA ALA A 33 6.27 5.95 4.15
C ALA A 33 7.34 5.66 5.23
N TYR A 34 8.52 5.20 4.81
CA TYR A 34 9.65 4.99 5.73
C TYR A 34 10.13 6.28 6.39
N ALA A 35 10.12 7.41 5.67
CA ALA A 35 10.47 8.70 6.24
C ALA A 35 9.48 9.12 7.34
N HIS A 36 8.17 8.99 7.10
CA HIS A 36 7.14 9.30 8.09
C HIS A 36 7.20 8.37 9.31
N ASP A 37 7.38 7.06 9.09
CA ASP A 37 7.44 6.11 10.20
C ASP A 37 8.63 6.35 11.11
N ARG A 38 9.77 6.76 10.54
CA ARG A 38 10.96 7.10 11.32
C ARG A 38 10.89 8.45 11.98
N ARG A 39 10.19 9.42 11.40
CA ARG A 39 9.94 10.68 12.09
C ARG A 39 9.32 10.41 13.47
N ASP A 40 8.27 9.61 13.53
CA ASP A 40 7.62 9.26 14.79
C ASP A 40 8.56 8.50 15.74
N PHE A 41 9.44 7.65 15.19
CA PHE A 41 10.42 6.94 16.00
C PHE A 41 11.50 7.86 16.60
N PHE A 42 12.06 8.78 15.82
CA PHE A 42 13.03 9.74 16.32
C PHE A 42 12.41 10.78 17.26
N GLU A 43 11.14 11.13 17.05
CA GLU A 43 10.38 11.95 17.99
C GLU A 43 10.25 11.24 19.35
N PHE A 44 9.88 9.97 19.37
CA PHE A 44 9.87 9.16 20.58
C PHE A 44 11.23 9.11 21.27
N LEU A 45 12.32 8.83 20.54
CA LEU A 45 13.66 8.78 21.11
C LEU A 45 14.05 10.13 21.75
N GLY A 46 13.75 11.25 21.06
CA GLY A 46 14.02 12.59 21.59
C GLY A 46 13.26 12.88 22.88
N GLN A 47 11.98 12.52 22.94
CA GLN A 47 11.15 12.69 24.15
C GLN A 47 11.58 11.80 25.31
N ALA A 48 12.00 10.57 24.99
CA ALA A 48 12.45 9.60 26.01
C ALA A 48 13.93 9.79 26.44
N GLY A 49 14.67 10.71 25.80
CA GLY A 49 16.10 10.92 26.05
C GLY A 49 16.96 9.71 25.66
N LEU A 50 16.54 8.93 24.67
CA LEU A 50 17.21 7.71 24.23
C LEU A 50 18.09 7.94 23.01
N CYS A 51 19.24 7.25 23.00
CA CYS A 51 20.10 7.18 21.82
C CYS A 51 19.66 6.02 20.90
N TRP A 52 19.58 6.28 19.60
CA TRP A 52 19.21 5.26 18.64
C TRP A 52 20.23 4.10 18.56
N GLU A 53 21.50 4.35 18.91
CA GLU A 53 22.57 3.36 18.86
C GLU A 53 22.53 2.35 20.02
N SER A 54 21.79 2.68 21.09
CA SER A 54 21.69 1.85 22.30
C SER A 54 20.27 1.36 22.61
N LEU A 55 19.40 1.30 21.59
CA LEU A 55 18.01 0.85 21.77
C LEU A 55 17.96 -0.57 22.31
N THR A 56 17.08 -0.78 23.29
CA THR A 56 16.79 -2.10 23.88
C THR A 56 15.42 -2.62 23.40
N LEU A 57 15.15 -3.89 23.67
CA LEU A 57 13.83 -4.48 23.41
C LEU A 57 12.75 -3.84 24.28
N GLU A 58 13.09 -3.44 25.50
CA GLU A 58 12.19 -2.73 26.40
C GLU A 58 11.79 -1.37 25.82
N ASP A 59 12.75 -0.63 25.25
CA ASP A 59 12.47 0.66 24.59
C ASP A 59 11.57 0.49 23.37
N ALA A 60 11.71 -0.63 22.66
CA ALA A 60 10.77 -0.97 21.59
C ALA A 60 9.35 -1.18 22.12
N GLY A 61 9.20 -1.79 23.29
CA GLY A 61 7.91 -1.90 23.98
C GLY A 61 7.34 -0.54 24.38
N ARG A 62 8.19 0.36 24.92
CA ARG A 62 7.83 1.76 25.25
C ARG A 62 7.40 2.53 24.00
N PHE A 63 8.08 2.34 22.88
CA PHE A 63 7.66 2.94 21.60
C PHE A 63 6.29 2.46 21.15
N VAL A 64 5.97 1.18 21.29
CA VAL A 64 4.63 0.64 21.02
C VAL A 64 3.57 1.30 21.90
N ALA A 65 3.82 1.44 23.19
CA ALA A 65 2.93 2.11 24.13
C ALA A 65 2.73 3.58 23.72
N TRP A 66 3.81 4.28 23.40
CA TRP A 66 3.78 5.67 22.93
C TRP A 66 2.95 5.86 21.65
N LEU A 67 3.06 4.96 20.67
CA LEU A 67 2.26 5.00 19.44
C LEU A 67 0.77 4.82 19.70
N ARG A 68 0.39 4.14 20.77
CA ARG A 68 -1.01 3.92 21.13
C ARG A 68 -1.62 5.10 21.90
N LEU A 69 -0.82 6.02 22.40
CA LEU A 69 -1.30 7.24 23.01
C LEU A 69 -1.75 8.26 21.94
N PRO A 70 -2.78 9.06 22.20
CA PRO A 70 -3.13 10.19 21.35
C PRO A 70 -2.01 11.25 21.38
N PRO A 71 -1.78 12.02 20.29
CA PRO A 71 -0.67 12.95 20.20
C PRO A 71 -0.53 13.93 21.39
N PRO A 72 -1.60 14.51 21.94
CA PRO A 72 -1.47 15.38 23.13
C PRO A 72 -0.89 14.66 24.34
N ALA A 73 -1.31 13.41 24.58
CA ALA A 73 -0.83 12.62 25.73
C ALA A 73 0.60 12.11 25.59
N ARG A 74 1.21 12.23 24.40
CA ARG A 74 2.63 11.86 24.17
C ARG A 74 3.61 12.92 24.71
N LEU A 75 3.14 14.13 24.90
CA LEU A 75 3.94 15.24 25.42
C LEU A 75 3.99 15.27 26.94
N ASP A 76 3.03 14.62 27.61
CA ASP A 76 2.98 14.56 29.05
C ASP A 76 3.98 13.52 29.59
N LYS A 77 4.75 13.95 30.64
CA LYS A 77 5.67 13.07 31.39
C LYS A 77 4.93 11.98 32.20
N VAL A 78 3.61 12.05 32.27
CA VAL A 78 2.78 11.07 32.96
C VAL A 78 2.54 9.89 32.02
N THR A 79 2.95 8.71 32.43
CA THR A 79 2.72 7.47 31.69
C THR A 79 1.23 7.11 31.74
N ALA A 80 0.47 7.66 30.80
CA ALA A 80 -0.92 7.23 30.62
C ALA A 80 -0.92 5.81 30.07
N LEU A 81 -1.64 4.90 30.72
CA LEU A 81 -1.85 3.56 30.19
C LEU A 81 -2.69 3.64 28.90
N PRO A 82 -2.29 2.97 27.82
CA PRO A 82 -3.09 2.95 26.60
C PRO A 82 -4.45 2.33 26.88
N GLY A 83 -5.51 3.07 26.54
CA GLY A 83 -6.85 2.51 26.58
C GLY A 83 -7.05 1.39 25.54
N PRO A 84 -8.13 0.62 25.62
CA PRO A 84 -8.39 -0.52 24.72
C PRO A 84 -8.44 -0.10 23.23
N ALA A 85 -8.87 1.12 22.93
CA ALA A 85 -8.88 1.73 21.61
C ALA A 85 -7.66 2.65 21.45
N GLY A 86 -6.48 2.07 21.24
CA GLY A 86 -5.26 2.86 21.03
C GLY A 86 -5.34 3.76 19.78
N HIS A 87 -4.68 4.94 19.83
CA HIS A 87 -4.64 5.90 18.72
C HIS A 87 -4.16 5.28 17.41
N CYS A 88 -3.07 4.52 17.42
CA CYS A 88 -2.63 3.75 16.26
C CYS A 88 -3.19 2.33 16.29
N SER A 89 -3.76 1.87 15.17
CA SER A 89 -4.18 0.48 15.02
C SER A 89 -2.98 -0.47 15.11
N ALA A 90 -3.24 -1.72 15.52
CA ALA A 90 -2.20 -2.76 15.58
C ALA A 90 -1.47 -2.95 14.22
N VAL A 91 -2.18 -2.82 13.10
CA VAL A 91 -1.60 -2.87 11.74
C VAL A 91 -0.62 -1.74 11.54
N THR A 92 -0.99 -0.50 11.92
CA THR A 92 -0.13 0.68 11.81
C THR A 92 1.11 0.55 12.69
N VAL A 93 0.95 0.10 13.93
CA VAL A 93 2.09 -0.15 14.83
C VAL A 93 3.04 -1.18 14.25
N ASN A 94 2.53 -2.32 13.78
CA ASN A 94 3.36 -3.37 13.18
C ASN A 94 4.10 -2.87 11.93
N ARG A 95 3.48 -2.02 11.12
CA ARG A 95 4.13 -1.40 9.95
C ARG A 95 5.27 -0.48 10.36
N LYS A 96 5.06 0.35 11.39
CA LYS A 96 6.11 1.24 11.94
C LYS A 96 7.27 0.46 12.54
N LEU A 97 7.00 -0.59 13.30
CA LEU A 97 8.04 -1.50 13.82
C LEU A 97 8.84 -2.15 12.69
N SER A 98 8.19 -2.57 11.60
CA SER A 98 8.90 -3.11 10.43
C SER A 98 9.81 -2.07 9.78
N ALA A 99 9.40 -0.79 9.75
CA ALA A 99 10.23 0.29 9.23
C ALA A 99 11.45 0.55 10.12
N VAL A 100 11.27 0.54 11.44
CA VAL A 100 12.35 0.67 12.42
C VAL A 100 13.31 -0.53 12.35
N SER A 101 12.79 -1.74 12.25
CA SER A 101 13.60 -2.95 12.07
C SER A 101 14.47 -2.88 10.80
N ALA A 102 13.90 -2.44 9.67
CA ALA A 102 14.67 -2.28 8.43
C ALA A 102 15.79 -1.23 8.57
N PHE A 103 15.54 -0.15 9.31
CA PHE A 103 16.54 0.87 9.62
C PHE A 103 17.70 0.30 10.43
N TYR A 104 17.42 -0.46 11.50
CA TYR A 104 18.46 -1.10 12.31
C TYR A 104 19.23 -2.15 11.54
N GLN A 105 18.57 -2.94 10.70
CA GLN A 105 19.24 -3.92 9.84
C GLN A 105 20.23 -3.27 8.85
N PHE A 106 19.85 -2.13 8.29
CA PHE A 106 20.74 -1.36 7.42
C PHE A 106 21.96 -0.89 8.18
N HIS A 107 21.80 -0.23 9.32
CA HIS A 107 22.91 0.32 10.10
C HIS A 107 23.79 -0.77 10.70
N HIS A 108 23.22 -1.87 11.16
CA HIS A 108 23.99 -3.01 11.65
C HIS A 108 24.95 -3.57 10.61
N ARG A 109 24.52 -3.68 9.36
CA ARG A 109 25.39 -4.12 8.25
C ARG A 109 26.53 -3.14 7.97
N HIS A 110 26.41 -1.90 8.39
CA HIS A 110 27.44 -0.87 8.28
C HIS A 110 28.23 -0.68 9.59
N GLY A 111 28.06 -1.57 10.56
CA GLY A 111 28.79 -1.55 11.84
C GLY A 111 28.29 -0.51 12.83
N HIS A 112 27.06 -0.01 12.68
CA HIS A 112 26.44 0.96 13.56
C HIS A 112 25.20 0.38 14.26
N GLY A 113 24.95 0.85 15.50
CA GLY A 113 23.75 0.53 16.28
C GLY A 113 23.79 -0.86 16.97
N PRO A 114 22.73 -1.18 17.73
CA PRO A 114 22.69 -2.34 18.64
C PRO A 114 22.46 -3.67 17.92
N GLY A 115 22.47 -3.70 16.59
CA GLY A 115 22.18 -4.90 15.83
C GLY A 115 20.68 -5.15 15.65
N ASP A 116 20.30 -6.42 15.68
CA ASP A 116 18.95 -6.86 15.32
C ASP A 116 18.03 -6.96 16.55
N VAL A 117 17.83 -5.83 17.24
CA VAL A 117 17.07 -5.77 18.51
C VAL A 117 15.59 -6.14 18.34
N LEU A 118 15.05 -6.00 17.14
CA LEU A 118 13.60 -6.16 16.89
C LEU A 118 13.22 -7.46 16.21
N THR A 119 14.21 -8.28 15.79
CA THR A 119 13.93 -9.53 15.09
C THR A 119 14.82 -10.65 15.59
N GLU A 120 14.32 -11.87 15.53
CA GLU A 120 15.05 -13.09 15.84
C GLU A 120 15.00 -14.06 14.66
N TRP A 121 15.98 -14.94 14.59
CA TRP A 121 15.95 -16.06 13.66
C TRP A 121 15.14 -17.20 14.25
N ARG A 122 14.07 -17.59 13.57
CA ARG A 122 13.28 -18.77 13.94
C ARG A 122 13.41 -19.83 12.86
N PRO A 123 13.38 -21.12 13.23
CA PRO A 123 13.22 -22.18 12.24
C PRO A 123 11.96 -21.89 11.41
N GLY A 124 12.09 -21.92 10.09
CA GLY A 124 10.95 -21.71 9.20
C GLY A 124 9.85 -22.72 9.53
N ARG A 125 8.62 -22.27 9.71
CA ARG A 125 7.48 -23.17 9.92
C ARG A 125 7.19 -23.88 8.62
N LEU A 126 7.29 -25.20 8.61
CA LEU A 126 6.67 -26.03 7.58
C LEU A 126 5.16 -25.73 7.62
N ARG A 127 4.61 -25.21 6.53
CA ARG A 127 3.16 -24.99 6.42
C ARG A 127 2.49 -26.35 6.42
N SER A 128 1.91 -26.72 7.56
CA SER A 128 1.06 -27.91 7.66
C SER A 128 -0.06 -27.82 6.64
N GLY A 129 -0.16 -28.81 5.75
CA GLY A 129 -1.26 -28.94 4.77
C GLY A 129 -1.02 -28.36 3.40
N SER A 130 0.16 -27.85 3.06
CA SER A 130 0.50 -27.46 1.69
C SER A 130 1.42 -28.48 1.02
N TRP A 131 1.33 -28.57 -0.32
CA TRP A 131 2.25 -29.37 -1.13
C TRP A 131 3.70 -29.08 -0.72
N GLN A 132 4.44 -30.13 -0.35
CA GLN A 132 5.86 -30.02 0.00
C GLN A 132 6.68 -30.37 -1.24
N PRO A 133 7.64 -29.52 -1.63
CA PRO A 133 8.61 -29.86 -2.66
C PRO A 133 9.40 -31.10 -2.25
N LEU A 134 9.82 -31.91 -3.20
CA LEU A 134 10.60 -33.15 -2.97
C LEU A 134 11.83 -32.92 -2.07
N LEU A 135 12.39 -31.72 -2.09
CA LEU A 135 13.58 -31.33 -1.30
C LEU A 135 13.24 -30.56 0.00
N ALA A 136 12.00 -30.57 0.44
CA ALA A 136 11.59 -29.89 1.70
C ALA A 136 12.32 -30.46 2.94
N HIS A 137 12.86 -31.67 2.85
CA HIS A 137 13.63 -32.34 3.90
C HIS A 137 15.05 -31.78 4.10
N LEU A 138 15.54 -30.95 3.19
CA LEU A 138 16.88 -30.31 3.35
C LEU A 138 16.89 -29.19 4.40
N GLY A 139 15.85 -29.06 5.18
CA GLY A 139 15.74 -28.22 6.36
C GLY A 139 14.90 -26.96 6.16
N PRO A 140 14.19 -26.53 7.20
CA PRO A 140 13.46 -25.28 7.19
C PRO A 140 14.47 -24.13 7.10
N ARG A 141 14.34 -23.29 6.06
CA ARG A 141 15.10 -22.04 6.03
C ARG A 141 14.74 -21.21 7.24
N ALA A 142 15.75 -20.82 8.00
CA ALA A 142 15.55 -19.91 9.12
C ALA A 142 14.87 -18.62 8.60
N GLU A 143 13.76 -18.25 9.22
CA GLU A 143 13.02 -17.03 8.88
C GLU A 143 13.23 -15.99 9.98
N ARG A 144 13.43 -14.75 9.57
CA ARG A 144 13.41 -13.63 10.51
C ARG A 144 12.01 -13.34 10.98
N ALA A 145 11.78 -13.42 12.27
CA ALA A 145 10.50 -13.12 12.90
C ALA A 145 10.63 -11.87 13.78
N PRO A 146 9.65 -10.96 13.77
CA PRO A 146 9.66 -9.83 14.68
C PRO A 146 9.45 -10.30 16.13
N LEU A 147 10.30 -9.81 17.06
CA LEU A 147 10.17 -10.04 18.49
C LEU A 147 8.94 -9.33 19.07
N VAL A 148 8.65 -8.12 18.57
CA VAL A 148 7.50 -7.33 18.98
C VAL A 148 6.50 -7.26 17.83
N ARG A 149 5.32 -7.85 18.03
CA ARG A 149 4.23 -7.83 17.08
C ARG A 149 2.89 -7.81 17.79
N LEU A 150 2.07 -6.82 17.49
CA LEU A 150 0.71 -6.79 18.00
C LEU A 150 -0.20 -7.73 17.18
N ARG A 151 -1.13 -8.37 17.86
CA ARG A 151 -2.20 -9.12 17.20
C ARG A 151 -3.09 -8.13 16.46
N ALA A 152 -3.07 -8.19 15.14
CA ALA A 152 -3.96 -7.43 14.30
C ALA A 152 -5.14 -8.32 13.91
N GLY A 153 -6.35 -7.87 14.17
CA GLY A 153 -7.55 -8.53 13.64
C GLY A 153 -7.44 -8.58 12.10
N ARG A 154 -7.71 -9.73 11.52
CA ARG A 154 -7.77 -9.88 10.07
C ARG A 154 -9.10 -9.29 9.61
N ALA A 155 -9.10 -8.01 9.22
CA ALA A 155 -10.28 -7.41 8.62
C ALA A 155 -10.68 -8.23 7.38
N ILE A 156 -11.92 -8.67 7.34
CA ILE A 156 -12.49 -9.28 6.13
C ILE A 156 -12.58 -8.15 5.10
N PRO A 157 -11.99 -8.31 3.89
CA PRO A 157 -12.14 -7.29 2.87
C PRO A 157 -13.63 -7.11 2.54
N VAL A 158 -14.12 -5.89 2.63
CA VAL A 158 -15.45 -5.54 2.13
C VAL A 158 -15.35 -5.58 0.60
N THR A 159 -16.13 -6.46 -0.01
CA THR A 159 -16.24 -6.58 -1.47
C THR A 159 -17.63 -6.12 -1.85
N LEU A 160 -17.74 -5.31 -2.90
CA LEU A 160 -19.02 -4.95 -3.49
C LEU A 160 -19.58 -6.17 -4.24
N ASP A 161 -20.86 -6.36 -4.17
CA ASP A 161 -21.58 -7.29 -5.03
C ASP A 161 -21.82 -6.69 -6.43
N GLU A 162 -22.33 -7.49 -7.36
CA GLU A 162 -22.52 -7.07 -8.76
C GLU A 162 -23.53 -5.93 -8.89
N GLY A 163 -24.60 -5.96 -8.09
CA GLY A 163 -25.62 -4.90 -8.07
C GLY A 163 -25.05 -3.58 -7.56
N GLN A 164 -24.23 -3.62 -6.51
CA GLN A 164 -23.53 -2.45 -5.97
C GLN A 164 -22.51 -1.88 -6.98
N ILE A 165 -21.77 -2.75 -7.70
CA ILE A 165 -20.84 -2.31 -8.75
C ILE A 165 -21.62 -1.60 -9.86
N THR A 166 -22.72 -2.18 -10.33
CA THR A 166 -23.59 -1.58 -11.35
C THR A 166 -24.13 -0.24 -10.89
N ALA A 167 -24.66 -0.14 -9.66
CA ALA A 167 -25.17 1.10 -9.11
C ALA A 167 -24.09 2.21 -9.05
N VAL A 168 -22.85 1.86 -8.66
CA VAL A 168 -21.73 2.82 -8.65
C VAL A 168 -21.37 3.26 -10.06
N LEU A 169 -21.34 2.36 -11.04
CA LEU A 169 -21.06 2.69 -12.44
C LEU A 169 -22.15 3.56 -13.06
N ASP A 170 -23.41 3.30 -12.75
CA ASP A 170 -24.54 4.07 -13.26
C ASP A 170 -24.67 5.46 -12.61
N ALA A 171 -24.14 5.62 -11.40
CA ALA A 171 -24.04 6.90 -10.71
C ALA A 171 -22.93 7.82 -11.27
N CYS A 172 -22.09 7.34 -12.21
CA CYS A 172 -21.09 8.14 -12.87
C CYS A 172 -21.76 9.10 -13.87
N GLU A 173 -21.54 10.40 -13.72
CA GLU A 173 -22.05 11.44 -14.65
C GLU A 173 -21.27 11.49 -15.95
N HIS A 174 -19.99 11.06 -15.90
CA HIS A 174 -19.05 11.19 -17.02
C HIS A 174 -18.58 9.83 -17.51
N LEU A 175 -18.45 9.71 -18.83
CA LEU A 175 -17.94 8.49 -19.47
C LEU A 175 -16.49 8.20 -19.07
N ARG A 176 -15.67 9.24 -18.87
CA ARG A 176 -14.31 9.11 -18.33
C ARG A 176 -14.31 8.34 -17.02
N ASP A 177 -15.12 8.78 -16.07
CA ASP A 177 -15.16 8.22 -14.71
C ASP A 177 -15.74 6.81 -14.72
N ARG A 178 -16.76 6.58 -15.55
CA ARG A 178 -17.34 5.26 -15.79
C ARG A 178 -16.34 4.29 -16.41
N LEU A 179 -15.58 4.71 -17.42
CA LEU A 179 -14.53 3.91 -18.05
C LEU A 179 -13.42 3.56 -17.06
N LEU A 180 -12.98 4.55 -16.26
CA LEU A 180 -11.96 4.34 -15.22
C LEU A 180 -12.37 3.24 -14.25
N LEU A 181 -13.57 3.35 -13.69
CA LEU A 181 -14.09 2.36 -12.73
C LEU A 181 -14.38 1.00 -13.39
N THR A 182 -14.86 1.00 -14.62
CA THR A 182 -15.07 -0.25 -15.37
C THR A 182 -13.77 -1.01 -15.61
N LEU A 183 -12.68 -0.32 -15.97
CA LEU A 183 -11.36 -0.94 -16.10
C LEU A 183 -10.86 -1.53 -14.76
N MET A 184 -11.14 -0.85 -13.67
CA MET A 184 -10.80 -1.38 -12.34
C MET A 184 -11.65 -2.61 -12.00
N ALA A 185 -12.94 -2.60 -12.30
CA ALA A 185 -13.87 -3.68 -11.98
C ALA A 185 -13.63 -4.92 -12.86
N GLU A 186 -13.52 -4.76 -14.16
CA GLU A 186 -13.49 -5.86 -15.12
C GLU A 186 -12.07 -6.32 -15.47
N ALA A 187 -11.16 -5.39 -15.75
CA ALA A 187 -9.78 -5.71 -16.05
C ALA A 187 -8.91 -5.89 -14.80
N ARG A 188 -9.47 -5.67 -13.61
CA ARG A 188 -8.78 -5.80 -12.32
C ARG A 188 -7.52 -4.96 -12.24
N LEU A 189 -7.53 -3.82 -12.88
CA LEU A 189 -6.42 -2.88 -12.83
C LEU A 189 -6.43 -2.14 -11.49
N ARG A 190 -5.23 -1.93 -10.94
CA ARG A 190 -5.08 -1.06 -9.78
C ARG A 190 -5.20 0.39 -10.22
N ILE A 191 -5.61 1.26 -9.29
CA ILE A 191 -5.74 2.69 -9.60
C ILE A 191 -4.48 3.31 -10.22
N GLY A 192 -3.28 2.94 -9.71
CA GLY A 192 -2.03 3.43 -10.29
C GLY A 192 -1.72 2.86 -11.68
N GLU A 193 -2.30 1.72 -12.04
CA GLU A 193 -2.21 1.15 -13.37
C GLU A 193 -3.17 1.86 -14.32
N VAL A 194 -4.42 2.08 -13.89
CA VAL A 194 -5.44 2.78 -14.70
C VAL A 194 -5.03 4.21 -14.98
N LEU A 195 -4.61 4.97 -13.97
CA LEU A 195 -4.17 6.37 -14.15
C LEU A 195 -2.91 6.52 -15.02
N GLY A 196 -2.19 5.43 -15.25
CA GLY A 196 -1.02 5.38 -16.14
C GLY A 196 -1.30 4.81 -17.52
N VAL A 197 -2.56 4.44 -17.85
CA VAL A 197 -2.92 3.93 -19.18
C VAL A 197 -2.79 5.05 -20.22
N ARG A 198 -2.14 4.71 -21.34
CA ARG A 198 -2.02 5.59 -22.51
C ARG A 198 -2.79 5.02 -23.69
N HIS A 199 -3.11 5.86 -24.65
CA HIS A 199 -3.84 5.46 -25.86
C HIS A 199 -3.11 4.36 -26.63
N GLU A 200 -1.79 4.45 -26.75
CA GLU A 200 -0.93 3.40 -27.35
C GLU A 200 -1.04 2.02 -26.67
N GLY A 201 -1.48 2.02 -25.40
CA GLY A 201 -1.65 0.79 -24.62
C GLY A 201 -3.01 0.12 -24.81
N ILE A 202 -3.94 0.71 -25.56
CA ILE A 202 -5.26 0.13 -25.82
C ILE A 202 -5.31 -0.41 -27.23
N ASP A 203 -5.28 -1.72 -27.36
CA ASP A 203 -5.54 -2.42 -28.63
C ASP A 203 -7.03 -2.73 -28.73
N ALA A 204 -7.77 -1.91 -29.49
CA ALA A 204 -9.20 -2.07 -29.65
C ALA A 204 -9.55 -3.32 -30.48
N ALA A 205 -8.73 -3.69 -31.45
CA ALA A 205 -8.95 -4.85 -32.32
C ALA A 205 -8.74 -6.15 -31.55
N ALA A 206 -7.65 -6.26 -30.82
CA ALA A 206 -7.35 -7.42 -29.97
C ALA A 206 -8.10 -7.38 -28.63
N ARG A 207 -8.74 -6.27 -28.27
CA ARG A 207 -9.40 -6.06 -26.99
C ARG A 207 -8.44 -6.26 -25.80
N LEU A 208 -7.27 -5.65 -25.87
CA LEU A 208 -6.22 -5.72 -24.87
C LEU A 208 -5.91 -4.35 -24.29
N VAL A 209 -5.64 -4.30 -23.00
CA VAL A 209 -5.10 -3.14 -22.31
C VAL A 209 -3.73 -3.47 -21.76
N SER A 210 -2.71 -2.74 -22.21
CA SER A 210 -1.33 -2.91 -21.78
C SER A 210 -1.04 -2.13 -20.51
N VAL A 211 -0.59 -2.83 -19.47
CA VAL A 211 -0.07 -2.23 -18.24
C VAL A 211 1.44 -2.17 -18.36
N VAL A 212 2.00 -0.96 -18.39
CA VAL A 212 3.43 -0.73 -18.54
C VAL A 212 3.98 -0.05 -17.29
N GLN A 213 5.10 -0.58 -16.77
CA GLN A 213 5.79 0.06 -15.65
C GLN A 213 6.64 1.21 -16.18
N ARG A 214 6.19 2.43 -15.95
CA ARG A 214 6.89 3.67 -16.33
C ARG A 214 6.71 4.76 -15.28
N ALA A 215 7.56 5.76 -15.28
CA ALA A 215 7.33 6.99 -14.53
C ALA A 215 6.27 7.83 -15.27
N ASN A 216 5.25 8.27 -14.53
CA ASN A 216 4.18 9.09 -15.06
C ASN A 216 4.14 10.46 -14.38
N GLY A 217 3.82 11.53 -15.12
CA GLY A 217 3.77 12.90 -14.63
C GLY A 217 2.76 13.14 -13.49
N ASN A 218 1.73 12.29 -13.38
CA ASN A 218 0.76 12.29 -12.28
C ASN A 218 1.16 11.43 -11.06
N GLY A 219 2.37 10.87 -11.06
CA GLY A 219 2.85 9.97 -10.02
C GLY A 219 2.23 8.58 -10.02
N ALA A 220 1.40 8.25 -11.00
CA ALA A 220 0.84 6.92 -11.18
C ALA A 220 1.93 5.90 -11.51
N ARG A 221 1.87 4.72 -10.90
CA ARG A 221 2.85 3.66 -11.13
C ARG A 221 2.19 2.28 -11.11
N ALA A 222 2.53 1.46 -12.10
CA ALA A 222 2.28 0.03 -12.04
C ALA A 222 3.29 -0.62 -11.06
N LYS A 223 2.79 -1.41 -10.12
CA LYS A 223 3.62 -2.17 -9.16
C LYS A 223 4.13 -3.49 -9.75
N SER A 224 3.47 -4.01 -10.76
CA SER A 224 3.82 -5.23 -11.48
C SER A 224 4.43 -4.86 -12.83
N GLY A 225 5.29 -5.75 -13.35
CA GLY A 225 5.91 -5.58 -14.66
C GLY A 225 4.89 -5.48 -15.80
N HIS A 226 5.41 -5.35 -17.01
CA HIS A 226 4.60 -5.28 -18.23
C HIS A 226 3.67 -6.49 -18.35
N ARG A 227 2.38 -6.23 -18.64
CA ARG A 227 1.39 -7.26 -18.96
C ARG A 227 0.28 -6.70 -19.83
N GLN A 228 -0.31 -7.56 -20.63
CA GLN A 228 -1.55 -7.28 -21.36
C GLN A 228 -2.73 -7.93 -20.64
N VAL A 229 -3.83 -7.22 -20.57
CA VAL A 229 -5.05 -7.66 -19.88
C VAL A 229 -6.18 -7.65 -20.90
N PRO A 230 -6.84 -8.80 -21.17
CA PRO A 230 -7.98 -8.85 -22.05
C PRO A 230 -9.18 -8.13 -21.41
N VAL A 231 -9.92 -7.40 -22.23
CA VAL A 231 -11.12 -6.68 -21.80
C VAL A 231 -12.32 -7.06 -22.67
N PRO A 232 -13.53 -7.05 -22.10
CA PRO A 232 -14.76 -7.28 -22.88
C PRO A 232 -14.98 -6.19 -23.93
N ALA A 233 -15.71 -6.53 -25.00
CA ALA A 233 -16.03 -5.59 -26.08
C ALA A 233 -16.76 -4.32 -25.58
N ARG A 234 -17.55 -4.42 -24.49
CA ARG A 234 -18.20 -3.26 -23.87
C ARG A 234 -17.24 -2.20 -23.33
N VAL A 235 -16.05 -2.62 -22.86
CA VAL A 235 -15.00 -1.68 -22.39
C VAL A 235 -14.44 -0.90 -23.57
N ILE A 236 -14.22 -1.57 -24.71
CA ILE A 236 -13.73 -0.88 -25.92
C ILE A 236 -14.78 0.08 -26.46
N ARG A 237 -16.07 -0.31 -26.49
CA ARG A 237 -17.15 0.60 -26.86
C ARG A 237 -17.19 1.83 -25.94
N LEU A 238 -17.17 1.61 -24.63
CA LEU A 238 -17.16 2.71 -23.65
C LEU A 238 -15.93 3.62 -23.82
N TYR A 239 -14.78 3.06 -24.18
CA TYR A 239 -13.58 3.84 -24.50
C TYR A 239 -13.80 4.70 -25.79
N SER A 240 -14.39 4.11 -26.83
CA SER A 240 -14.73 4.84 -28.06
C SER A 240 -15.73 5.96 -27.79
N ASP A 241 -16.79 5.67 -27.02
CA ASP A 241 -17.81 6.66 -26.65
C ASP A 241 -17.21 7.81 -25.85
N TYR A 242 -16.32 7.50 -24.92
CA TYR A 242 -15.57 8.49 -24.15
C TYR A 242 -14.71 9.40 -25.04
N LEU A 243 -13.95 8.80 -25.98
CA LEU A 243 -13.14 9.57 -26.91
C LEU A 243 -13.97 10.53 -27.76
N HIS A 244 -15.12 10.05 -28.26
CA HIS A 244 -15.97 10.84 -29.12
C HIS A 244 -16.74 11.93 -28.38
N ALA A 245 -17.29 11.63 -27.20
CA ALA A 245 -18.21 12.53 -26.53
C ALA A 245 -17.54 13.51 -25.54
N GLU A 246 -16.42 13.13 -24.92
CA GLU A 246 -15.82 13.93 -23.84
C GLU A 246 -14.35 14.28 -24.07
N TYR A 247 -13.55 13.37 -24.65
CA TYR A 247 -12.12 13.58 -24.86
C TYR A 247 -11.87 14.55 -26.04
N GLY A 248 -12.57 14.36 -27.14
CA GLY A 248 -12.42 15.19 -28.33
C GLY A 248 -11.03 15.15 -28.98
N ASP A 249 -10.57 16.28 -29.43
CA ASP A 249 -9.30 16.45 -30.16
C ASP A 249 -8.11 16.79 -29.23
N LEU A 250 -8.17 16.36 -27.96
CA LEU A 250 -7.07 16.63 -27.03
C LEU A 250 -5.79 15.87 -27.43
N ASP A 251 -4.70 16.61 -27.61
CA ASP A 251 -3.38 16.03 -27.85
C ASP A 251 -2.70 15.65 -26.52
N CYS A 252 -2.97 14.44 -26.06
CA CYS A 252 -2.37 13.91 -24.85
C CYS A 252 -2.25 12.38 -24.92
N ASP A 253 -1.11 11.83 -24.51
CA ASP A 253 -0.89 10.39 -24.50
C ASP A 253 -1.81 9.63 -23.51
N TYR A 254 -2.26 10.31 -22.44
CA TYR A 254 -3.00 9.67 -21.37
C TYR A 254 -4.48 9.53 -21.68
N VAL A 255 -5.03 8.36 -21.45
CA VAL A 255 -6.48 8.10 -21.56
C VAL A 255 -7.27 8.90 -20.52
N PHE A 256 -6.76 8.99 -19.29
CA PHE A 256 -7.44 9.68 -18.21
C PHE A 256 -6.80 11.03 -17.93
N VAL A 257 -7.51 12.08 -18.29
CA VAL A 257 -7.06 13.47 -18.18
C VAL A 257 -8.09 14.34 -17.47
N SER A 258 -7.65 15.52 -17.01
CA SER A 258 -8.56 16.55 -16.50
C SER A 258 -9.27 17.20 -17.69
N LEU A 259 -10.61 17.18 -17.69
CA LEU A 259 -11.45 17.74 -18.77
C LEU A 259 -12.18 19.01 -18.34
N TRP A 260 -12.64 19.07 -17.09
CA TRP A 260 -13.58 20.09 -16.61
C TRP A 260 -13.02 21.03 -15.55
N SER A 261 -11.87 20.70 -14.96
CA SER A 261 -11.28 21.52 -13.90
C SER A 261 -9.77 21.61 -14.01
N GLY A 262 -9.22 22.77 -13.71
CA GLY A 262 -7.78 23.02 -13.75
C GLY A 262 -7.27 23.23 -15.18
N GLN A 263 -6.08 22.73 -15.47
CA GLN A 263 -5.51 22.75 -16.83
C GLN A 263 -6.03 21.53 -17.60
N PRO A 264 -6.73 21.73 -18.73
CA PRO A 264 -7.12 20.64 -19.63
C PRO A 264 -5.90 19.82 -20.07
N SER A 265 -6.13 18.58 -20.47
CA SER A 265 -5.10 17.63 -20.95
C SER A 265 -4.07 17.19 -19.90
N ARG A 266 -4.16 17.63 -18.64
CA ARG A 266 -3.28 17.09 -17.59
C ARG A 266 -3.70 15.68 -17.22
N PRO A 267 -2.73 14.75 -17.06
CA PRO A 267 -3.00 13.40 -16.56
C PRO A 267 -3.74 13.44 -15.23
N LEU A 268 -4.80 12.64 -15.10
CA LEU A 268 -5.66 12.62 -13.92
C LEU A 268 -4.86 12.24 -12.66
N ALA A 269 -4.98 13.07 -11.63
CA ALA A 269 -4.27 12.85 -10.37
C ALA A 269 -5.02 11.88 -9.43
N TYR A 270 -4.30 11.22 -8.53
CA TYR A 270 -4.91 10.40 -7.48
C TYR A 270 -5.96 11.15 -6.66
N ARG A 271 -5.73 12.44 -6.36
CA ARG A 271 -6.68 13.26 -5.60
C ARG A 271 -8.03 13.33 -6.29
N THR A 272 -8.05 13.60 -7.59
CA THR A 272 -9.30 13.66 -8.36
C THR A 272 -10.08 12.35 -8.32
N PHE A 273 -9.35 11.21 -8.34
CA PHE A 273 -9.98 9.90 -8.15
C PHE A 273 -10.57 9.75 -6.73
N TYR A 274 -9.89 10.21 -5.70
CA TYR A 274 -10.41 10.17 -4.33
C TYR A 274 -11.67 11.04 -4.17
N ASP A 275 -11.66 12.22 -4.78
CA ASP A 275 -12.82 13.11 -4.76
C ASP A 275 -14.01 12.50 -5.54
N LEU A 276 -13.74 11.80 -6.65
CA LEU A 276 -14.76 11.02 -7.39
C LEU A 276 -15.38 9.94 -6.50
N VAL A 277 -14.57 9.13 -5.84
CA VAL A 277 -15.08 8.06 -4.95
C VAL A 277 -15.92 8.62 -3.82
N THR A 278 -15.53 9.76 -3.24
CA THR A 278 -16.32 10.43 -2.20
C THR A 278 -17.70 10.83 -2.72
N ARG A 279 -17.77 11.49 -3.89
CA ARG A 279 -19.05 11.85 -4.52
C ARG A 279 -19.94 10.64 -4.85
N LEU A 280 -19.33 9.54 -5.33
CA LEU A 280 -20.08 8.33 -5.64
C LEU A 280 -20.65 7.65 -4.39
N ARG A 281 -19.93 7.67 -3.27
CA ARG A 281 -20.44 7.20 -1.97
C ARG A 281 -21.64 8.01 -1.51
N GLU A 282 -21.55 9.34 -1.59
CA GLU A 282 -22.63 10.25 -1.24
C GLU A 282 -23.88 10.03 -2.11
N ARG A 283 -23.71 9.77 -3.41
CA ARG A 283 -24.81 9.54 -4.36
C ARG A 283 -25.48 8.19 -4.19
N THR A 284 -24.68 7.16 -3.98
CA THR A 284 -25.19 5.77 -3.96
C THR A 284 -25.55 5.29 -2.56
N GLY A 285 -25.06 5.96 -1.51
CA GLY A 285 -25.14 5.46 -0.14
C GLY A 285 -24.34 4.18 0.10
N ILE A 286 -23.54 3.73 -0.86
CA ILE A 286 -22.74 2.51 -0.76
C ILE A 286 -21.37 2.85 -0.14
N GLU A 287 -21.09 2.26 1.02
CA GLU A 287 -19.80 2.41 1.67
C GLU A 287 -18.76 1.48 1.05
N PHE A 288 -17.83 2.04 0.29
CA PHE A 288 -16.67 1.32 -0.24
C PHE A 288 -15.39 2.11 -0.02
N GLY A 289 -14.34 1.43 0.44
CA GLY A 289 -13.07 2.08 0.74
C GLY A 289 -12.14 2.10 -0.48
N LEU A 290 -11.29 3.13 -0.54
CA LEU A 290 -10.22 3.24 -1.54
C LEU A 290 -9.27 2.03 -1.50
N HIS A 291 -9.08 1.45 -0.32
CA HIS A 291 -8.35 0.19 -0.18
C HIS A 291 -9.11 -1.01 -0.74
N ALA A 292 -10.43 -0.95 -0.82
CA ALA A 292 -11.23 -1.95 -1.55
C ALA A 292 -11.07 -1.77 -3.06
N ALA A 293 -11.03 -0.54 -3.55
CA ALA A 293 -10.70 -0.24 -4.95
C ALA A 293 -9.24 -0.63 -5.30
N ASP A 294 -8.28 -0.37 -4.43
CA ASP A 294 -6.87 -0.81 -4.58
C ASP A 294 -6.73 -2.36 -4.47
N ARG A 295 -7.64 -3.00 -3.73
CA ARG A 295 -7.81 -4.46 -3.67
C ARG A 295 -8.79 -5.00 -4.70
N CYS A 296 -9.30 -4.17 -5.57
CA CYS A 296 -10.30 -4.48 -6.56
C CYS A 296 -9.84 -5.43 -7.65
N GLY A 297 -8.55 -5.69 -7.76
CA GLY A 297 -8.13 -6.94 -8.38
C GLY A 297 -8.84 -8.17 -7.80
N ARG A 298 -9.67 -8.01 -6.78
CA ARG A 298 -10.48 -9.05 -6.12
C ARG A 298 -12.00 -8.80 -6.15
N TRP A 299 -12.52 -7.72 -6.72
CA TRP A 299 -13.97 -7.51 -6.78
C TRP A 299 -14.69 -8.70 -7.39
N CYS A 300 -14.16 -9.28 -8.47
CA CYS A 300 -14.73 -10.45 -9.11
C CYS A 300 -14.27 -11.80 -8.54
N ALA A 301 -13.16 -11.87 -7.78
CA ALA A 301 -12.67 -13.18 -7.31
C ALA A 301 -13.44 -13.73 -6.11
N SER A 302 -14.16 -12.89 -5.37
CA SER A 302 -14.98 -13.33 -4.23
C SER A 302 -16.39 -13.73 -4.64
N ALA A 303 -16.94 -13.12 -5.69
CA ALA A 303 -18.26 -13.46 -6.22
C ALA A 303 -18.27 -14.83 -6.93
N CYS A 304 -17.11 -15.35 -7.38
CA CYS A 304 -17.01 -16.63 -8.09
C CYS A 304 -16.68 -17.85 -7.23
N ARG A 305 -16.60 -17.71 -5.90
CA ARG A 305 -16.50 -18.88 -5.01
C ARG A 305 -17.66 -18.90 -4.03
N PRO A 306 -18.65 -19.79 -4.23
CA PRO A 306 -19.64 -20.05 -3.19
C PRO A 306 -18.92 -20.53 -1.91
N PRO A 307 -19.44 -20.22 -0.73
CA PRO A 307 -18.87 -20.71 0.51
C PRO A 307 -18.85 -22.24 0.45
N ARG A 308 -17.69 -22.84 0.62
CA ARG A 308 -17.58 -24.28 0.81
C ARG A 308 -18.37 -24.63 2.05
N GLY A 309 -19.58 -25.13 1.85
CA GLY A 309 -20.40 -25.70 2.90
C GLY A 309 -19.58 -26.76 3.64
N ARG A 310 -19.36 -26.53 4.92
CA ARG A 310 -19.00 -27.62 5.82
C ARG A 310 -20.23 -28.48 5.98
N THR A 311 -20.34 -29.56 5.21
CA THR A 311 -21.17 -30.68 5.56
C THR A 311 -20.63 -31.26 6.85
N ARG A 312 -21.29 -30.94 7.95
CA ARG A 312 -21.24 -31.77 9.14
C ARG A 312 -22.02 -33.04 8.78
N THR A 313 -21.34 -34.12 8.55
CA THR A 313 -21.93 -35.45 8.68
C THR A 313 -22.04 -35.77 10.18
N ALA A 314 -23.24 -36.15 10.55
CA ALA A 314 -23.62 -36.67 11.86
C ALA A 314 -22.83 -37.95 12.21
#